data_d88283232764c91e7f6749e2be33e138
#
_entry.id   d88283232764c91e7f6749e2be33e138
#
_cell.length_a   1.000
_cell.length_b   1.000
_cell.length_c   1.000
_cell.angle_alpha   90.00
_cell.angle_beta   90.00
_cell.angle_gamma   90.00
#
_symmetry.space_group_name_H-M   'P 1'
#
loop_
_entity.id
_entity.type
_entity.pdbx_description
1 polymer ?
#
loop_
_entity_poly.entity_id
_entity_poly.type
_entity_poly.pdbx_seq_one_letter_code
_entity_poly.pdbx_strand_id
1 'polypeptide(L)'
;GFDYVFDTNFSADLTIMEEGSEFLERFTKGEFKDRPMFTSCCPGWIQHVENRHPHLMPQVSTCGSPMAMFGSLIRKQFAGENVYSVAIMPCTGKKFEAARPELEKDGERLIDLVITTSELCDMIEEAGIDFAHLPDEEPDAPLGDYTGAGVIFGVTGGVTEAVIRRVLDDASPNTLQTIAECGVRGLEGIKAFTVTAGDLTIRIAVANGLANADKLIAKVESGEEQFDFIEVMACPNGCIGGG
;
A
#
# COMPACT_ATOMS: atom_id res chain seq x y z
N GLY A 1 5.75 19.56 -20.46
CA GLY A 1 5.61 19.61 -19.04
C GLY A 1 4.27 19.07 -18.59
N PHE A 2 4.18 18.76 -17.33
CA PHE A 2 2.92 18.44 -16.67
C PHE A 2 2.35 19.73 -16.08
N ASP A 3 1.02 19.86 -16.02
CA ASP A 3 0.35 20.99 -15.40
C ASP A 3 0.42 20.91 -13.86
N TYR A 4 0.42 19.66 -13.34
CA TYR A 4 0.56 19.36 -11.92
C TYR A 4 1.44 18.14 -11.72
N VAL A 5 2.21 18.13 -10.64
CA VAL A 5 3.04 17.00 -10.18
C VAL A 5 2.77 16.76 -8.71
N PHE A 6 2.19 15.62 -8.37
CA PHE A 6 1.78 15.26 -7.00
C PHE A 6 2.64 14.17 -6.41
N ASP A 7 2.85 14.20 -5.10
CA ASP A 7 3.54 13.13 -4.38
C ASP A 7 2.55 12.04 -3.93
N THR A 8 2.78 10.80 -4.34
CA THR A 8 1.96 9.64 -3.97
C THR A 8 1.98 9.33 -2.47
N ASN A 9 2.94 9.86 -1.70
CA ASN A 9 2.95 9.73 -0.25
C ASN A 9 1.69 10.32 0.40
N PHE A 10 1.11 11.37 -0.19
CA PHE A 10 -0.17 11.91 0.26
C PHE A 10 -1.29 10.86 0.20
N SER A 11 -1.42 10.15 -0.90
CA SER A 11 -2.44 9.11 -1.04
C SER A 11 -2.09 7.82 -0.29
N ALA A 12 -0.82 7.60 0.04
CA ALA A 12 -0.44 6.54 0.96
C ALA A 12 -1.02 6.80 2.36
N ASP A 13 -0.99 8.04 2.84
CA ASP A 13 -1.65 8.42 4.10
C ASP A 13 -3.17 8.20 4.05
N LEU A 14 -3.82 8.51 2.92
CA LEU A 14 -5.24 8.20 2.75
C LEU A 14 -5.51 6.70 2.83
N THR A 15 -4.70 5.88 2.15
CA THR A 15 -4.84 4.42 2.21
C THR A 15 -4.68 3.91 3.64
N ILE A 16 -3.71 4.43 4.40
CA ILE A 16 -3.51 4.09 5.81
C ILE A 16 -4.75 4.40 6.65
N MET A 17 -5.34 5.56 6.43
CA MET A 17 -6.53 6.00 7.18
C MET A 17 -7.74 5.11 6.88
N GLU A 18 -7.98 4.79 5.62
CA GLU A 18 -9.10 3.98 5.18
C GLU A 18 -8.90 2.50 5.58
N GLU A 19 -7.75 1.92 5.27
CA GLU A 19 -7.46 0.52 5.59
C GLU A 19 -7.40 0.28 7.11
N GLY A 20 -6.82 1.20 7.86
CA GLY A 20 -6.82 1.16 9.32
C GLY A 20 -8.23 1.29 9.92
N SER A 21 -9.08 2.13 9.32
CA SER A 21 -10.48 2.28 9.74
C SER A 21 -11.30 1.03 9.41
N GLU A 22 -11.12 0.46 8.21
CA GLU A 22 -11.73 -0.83 7.83
C GLU A 22 -11.30 -1.95 8.77
N PHE A 23 -10.01 -2.04 9.07
CA PHE A 23 -9.48 -3.04 10.00
C PHE A 23 -10.14 -2.92 11.38
N LEU A 24 -10.18 -1.72 11.96
CA LEU A 24 -10.81 -1.47 13.27
C LEU A 24 -12.28 -1.83 13.28
N GLU A 25 -13.01 -1.44 12.24
CA GLU A 25 -14.44 -1.74 12.12
C GLU A 25 -14.68 -3.26 12.09
N ARG A 26 -13.97 -3.98 11.23
CA ARG A 26 -14.08 -5.43 11.08
C ARG A 26 -13.59 -6.16 12.34
N PHE A 27 -12.49 -5.69 12.96
CA PHE A 27 -11.95 -6.24 14.20
C PHE A 27 -12.93 -6.11 15.37
N THR A 28 -13.53 -4.92 15.57
CA THR A 28 -14.50 -4.67 16.64
C THR A 28 -15.79 -5.44 16.46
N LYS A 29 -16.20 -5.71 15.22
CA LYS A 29 -17.33 -6.58 14.90
C LYS A 29 -17.02 -8.08 15.13
N GLY A 30 -15.77 -8.42 15.39
CA GLY A 30 -15.33 -9.81 15.62
C GLY A 30 -15.27 -10.65 14.34
N GLU A 31 -15.09 -10.03 13.18
CA GLU A 31 -15.00 -10.70 11.88
C GLU A 31 -13.72 -11.55 11.73
N PHE A 32 -12.69 -11.24 12.53
CA PHE A 32 -11.37 -11.91 12.48
C PHE A 32 -11.16 -13.01 13.53
N LYS A 33 -12.22 -13.51 14.14
CA LYS A 33 -12.06 -14.56 15.17
C LYS A 33 -11.31 -15.79 14.66
N ASP A 34 -11.52 -16.12 13.37
CA ASP A 34 -10.96 -17.32 12.74
C ASP A 34 -10.15 -17.01 11.46
N ARG A 35 -10.09 -15.76 11.02
CA ARG A 35 -9.49 -15.39 9.73
C ARG A 35 -8.95 -13.97 9.75
N PRO A 36 -7.69 -13.73 9.26
CA PRO A 36 -7.10 -12.39 9.23
C PRO A 36 -7.68 -11.51 8.13
N MET A 37 -7.52 -10.19 8.28
CA MET A 37 -7.62 -9.28 7.16
C MET A 37 -6.27 -9.18 6.45
N PHE A 38 -6.26 -9.23 5.12
CA PHE A 38 -5.07 -9.02 4.28
C PHE A 38 -5.06 -7.63 3.68
N THR A 39 -3.86 -7.06 3.53
CA THR A 39 -3.69 -5.79 2.79
C THR A 39 -4.03 -5.94 1.31
N SER A 40 -4.37 -4.84 0.63
CA SER A 40 -4.81 -4.82 -0.78
C SER A 40 -3.91 -4.01 -1.72
N CYS A 41 -2.93 -3.26 -1.19
CA CYS A 41 -2.17 -2.28 -1.97
C CYS A 41 -1.20 -2.88 -3.01
N CYS A 42 -0.81 -4.15 -2.86
CA CYS A 42 0.14 -4.82 -3.76
C CYS A 42 -0.58 -5.55 -4.91
N PRO A 43 -0.49 -5.09 -6.18
CA PRO A 43 -1.19 -5.71 -7.30
C PRO A 43 -0.70 -7.14 -7.61
N GLY A 44 0.57 -7.45 -7.33
CA GLY A 44 1.09 -8.81 -7.46
C GLY A 44 0.48 -9.76 -6.45
N TRP A 45 0.22 -9.30 -5.24
CA TRP A 45 -0.52 -10.05 -4.22
C TRP A 45 -1.98 -10.23 -4.61
N ILE A 46 -2.67 -9.17 -5.03
CA ILE A 46 -4.08 -9.25 -5.43
C ILE A 46 -4.25 -10.28 -6.55
N GLN A 47 -3.43 -10.21 -7.59
CA GLN A 47 -3.47 -11.19 -8.68
C GLN A 47 -3.18 -12.62 -8.20
N HIS A 48 -2.27 -12.77 -7.24
CA HIS A 48 -1.94 -14.07 -6.67
C HIS A 48 -3.13 -14.66 -5.89
N VAL A 49 -3.76 -13.87 -5.01
CA VAL A 49 -4.90 -14.35 -4.22
C VAL A 49 -6.10 -14.66 -5.09
N GLU A 50 -6.40 -13.84 -6.09
CA GLU A 50 -7.48 -14.10 -7.05
C GLU A 50 -7.31 -15.43 -7.79
N ASN A 51 -6.08 -15.78 -8.18
CA ASN A 51 -5.82 -16.98 -8.97
C ASN A 51 -5.54 -18.24 -8.13
N ARG A 52 -4.93 -18.10 -6.97
CA ARG A 52 -4.48 -19.23 -6.14
C ARG A 52 -5.33 -19.47 -4.90
N HIS A 53 -5.86 -18.40 -4.34
CA HIS A 53 -6.62 -18.43 -3.07
C HIS A 53 -7.92 -17.63 -3.16
N PRO A 54 -8.77 -17.82 -4.20
CA PRO A 54 -9.95 -16.97 -4.42
C PRO A 54 -10.93 -16.98 -3.24
N HIS A 55 -10.90 -18.00 -2.40
CA HIS A 55 -11.72 -18.10 -1.19
C HIS A 55 -11.29 -17.10 -0.09
N LEU A 56 -10.08 -16.54 -0.19
CA LEU A 56 -9.58 -15.50 0.73
C LEU A 56 -9.97 -14.09 0.31
N MET A 57 -10.50 -13.88 -0.90
CA MET A 57 -10.90 -12.54 -1.37
C MET A 57 -11.79 -11.76 -0.40
N PRO A 58 -12.76 -12.37 0.32
CA PRO A 58 -13.56 -11.65 1.31
C PRO A 58 -12.75 -11.12 2.52
N GLN A 59 -11.52 -11.61 2.70
CA GLN A 59 -10.62 -11.21 3.78
C GLN A 59 -9.62 -10.15 3.35
N VAL A 60 -9.48 -9.91 2.05
CA VAL A 60 -8.64 -8.82 1.53
C VAL A 60 -9.33 -7.48 1.84
N SER A 61 -8.55 -6.48 2.20
CA SER A 61 -9.03 -5.12 2.38
C SER A 61 -9.73 -4.62 1.12
N THR A 62 -10.80 -3.86 1.29
CA THR A 62 -11.53 -3.23 0.19
C THR A 62 -10.92 -1.92 -0.27
N CYS A 63 -9.88 -1.45 0.42
CA CYS A 63 -9.20 -0.22 0.11
C CYS A 63 -8.46 -0.29 -1.23
N GLY A 64 -8.51 0.79 -1.99
CA GLY A 64 -7.65 0.98 -3.16
C GLY A 64 -6.19 1.18 -2.77
N SER A 65 -5.28 0.86 -3.67
CA SER A 65 -3.88 1.23 -3.48
C SER A 65 -3.69 2.75 -3.46
N PRO A 66 -2.57 3.29 -2.94
CA PRO A 66 -2.28 4.73 -3.01
C PRO A 66 -2.44 5.31 -4.42
N MET A 67 -2.00 4.60 -5.46
CA MET A 67 -2.18 5.03 -6.84
C MET A 67 -3.66 5.13 -7.22
N ALA A 68 -4.46 4.11 -6.91
CA ALA A 68 -5.89 4.09 -7.25
C ALA A 68 -6.67 5.15 -6.47
N MET A 69 -6.37 5.33 -5.19
CA MET A 69 -7.00 6.36 -4.35
C MET A 69 -6.66 7.76 -4.84
N PHE A 70 -5.40 8.00 -5.22
CA PHE A 70 -5.01 9.30 -5.76
C PHE A 70 -5.67 9.58 -7.11
N GLY A 71 -5.74 8.58 -7.99
CA GLY A 71 -6.47 8.71 -9.26
C GLY A 71 -7.93 9.11 -9.04
N SER A 72 -8.62 8.47 -8.10
CA SER A 72 -9.99 8.82 -7.72
C SER A 72 -10.11 10.25 -7.21
N LEU A 73 -9.15 10.69 -6.41
CA LEU A 73 -9.11 12.04 -5.84
C LEU A 73 -8.85 13.10 -6.91
N ILE A 74 -7.91 12.84 -7.83
CA ILE A 74 -7.62 13.72 -8.99
C ILE A 74 -8.87 13.88 -9.85
N ARG A 75 -9.55 12.77 -10.22
CA ARG A 75 -10.80 12.84 -11.00
C ARG A 75 -11.90 13.66 -10.31
N LYS A 76 -11.96 13.58 -8.99
CA LYS A 76 -12.91 14.38 -8.19
C LYS A 76 -12.51 15.85 -8.13
N GLN A 77 -11.22 16.13 -7.90
CA GLN A 77 -10.70 17.50 -7.76
C GLN A 77 -10.84 18.32 -9.04
N PHE A 78 -10.58 17.67 -10.18
CA PHE A 78 -10.61 18.29 -11.50
C PHE A 78 -11.86 17.87 -12.30
N ALA A 79 -12.98 17.65 -11.60
CA ALA A 79 -14.23 17.24 -12.24
C ALA A 79 -14.70 18.26 -13.29
N GLY A 80 -14.94 17.77 -14.51
CA GLY A 80 -15.34 18.61 -15.66
C GLY A 80 -14.17 19.14 -16.48
N GLU A 81 -12.95 18.88 -16.11
CA GLU A 81 -11.75 19.16 -16.88
C GLU A 81 -11.29 17.93 -17.67
N ASN A 82 -10.59 18.16 -18.80
CA ASN A 82 -9.99 17.07 -19.57
C ASN A 82 -8.63 16.70 -18.97
N VAL A 83 -8.64 15.78 -18.01
CA VAL A 83 -7.45 15.35 -17.28
C VAL A 83 -6.87 14.08 -17.90
N TYR A 84 -5.55 14.07 -18.12
CA TYR A 84 -4.78 12.88 -18.45
C TYR A 84 -3.80 12.60 -17.30
N SER A 85 -4.08 11.56 -16.52
CA SER A 85 -3.32 11.20 -15.33
C SER A 85 -2.24 10.17 -15.62
N VAL A 86 -1.00 10.48 -15.24
CA VAL A 86 0.16 9.61 -15.39
C VAL A 86 0.69 9.25 -14.00
N ALA A 87 0.78 7.98 -13.69
CA ALA A 87 1.40 7.49 -12.47
C ALA A 87 2.82 6.98 -12.74
N ILE A 88 3.79 7.48 -11.99
CA ILE A 88 5.18 6.99 -12.00
C ILE A 88 5.34 6.07 -10.80
N MET A 89 5.56 4.78 -11.07
CA MET A 89 5.52 3.74 -10.04
C MET A 89 6.74 2.82 -10.14
N PRO A 90 7.33 2.38 -9.01
CA PRO A 90 8.42 1.40 -9.02
C PRO A 90 7.86 -0.03 -9.17
N CYS A 91 6.89 -0.24 -10.08
CA CYS A 91 6.17 -1.52 -10.15
C CYS A 91 5.47 -1.71 -11.49
N THR A 92 5.84 -2.76 -12.23
CA THR A 92 5.14 -3.15 -13.48
C THR A 92 3.71 -3.64 -13.22
N GLY A 93 3.44 -4.22 -12.06
CA GLY A 93 2.10 -4.66 -11.67
C GLY A 93 1.07 -3.52 -11.58
N LYS A 94 1.53 -2.28 -11.38
CA LYS A 94 0.67 -1.09 -11.38
C LYS A 94 0.09 -0.78 -12.77
N LYS A 95 0.76 -1.17 -13.85
CA LYS A 95 0.20 -1.10 -15.21
C LYS A 95 -1.02 -2.01 -15.35
N PHE A 96 -0.92 -3.22 -14.80
CA PHE A 96 -2.03 -4.18 -14.77
C PHE A 96 -3.17 -3.66 -13.87
N GLU A 97 -2.84 -3.15 -12.69
CA GLU A 97 -3.83 -2.58 -11.77
C GLU A 97 -4.61 -1.44 -12.41
N ALA A 98 -3.93 -0.46 -13.04
CA ALA A 98 -4.57 0.68 -13.69
C ALA A 98 -5.51 0.27 -14.86
N ALA A 99 -5.28 -0.91 -15.45
CA ALA A 99 -6.11 -1.44 -16.53
C ALA A 99 -7.33 -2.24 -16.04
N ARG A 100 -7.51 -2.42 -14.74
CA ARG A 100 -8.63 -3.19 -14.19
C ARG A 100 -9.95 -2.44 -14.37
N PRO A 101 -11.03 -3.15 -14.71
CA PRO A 101 -12.37 -2.54 -14.86
C PRO A 101 -12.86 -1.82 -13.59
N GLU A 102 -12.44 -2.29 -12.41
CA GLU A 102 -12.81 -1.69 -11.12
C GLU A 102 -12.23 -0.29 -10.92
N LEU A 103 -11.18 0.06 -11.68
CA LEU A 103 -10.56 1.39 -11.69
C LEU A 103 -11.05 2.26 -12.85
N GLU A 104 -12.16 1.90 -13.45
CA GLU A 104 -12.90 2.72 -14.41
C GLU A 104 -14.20 3.19 -13.76
N LYS A 105 -14.46 4.48 -13.82
CA LYS A 105 -15.65 5.09 -13.27
C LYS A 105 -16.28 6.02 -14.32
N ASP A 106 -17.57 5.83 -14.58
CA ASP A 106 -18.35 6.62 -15.55
C ASP A 106 -17.74 6.63 -16.98
N GLY A 107 -17.02 5.55 -17.36
CA GLY A 107 -16.34 5.41 -18.65
C GLY A 107 -14.95 6.07 -18.70
N GLU A 108 -14.46 6.59 -17.57
CA GLU A 108 -13.13 7.19 -17.44
C GLU A 108 -12.25 6.34 -16.55
N ARG A 109 -11.01 6.13 -16.96
CA ARG A 109 -10.00 5.48 -16.12
C ARG A 109 -9.57 6.42 -14.99
N LEU A 110 -9.36 5.88 -13.82
CA LEU A 110 -8.79 6.66 -12.71
C LEU A 110 -7.34 7.08 -13.01
N ILE A 111 -6.58 6.19 -13.67
CA ILE A 111 -5.20 6.42 -14.13
C ILE A 111 -5.14 6.07 -15.62
N ASP A 112 -4.72 7.00 -16.45
CA ASP A 112 -4.66 6.82 -17.90
C ASP A 112 -3.40 6.07 -18.33
N LEU A 113 -2.27 6.35 -17.67
CA LEU A 113 -0.98 5.75 -17.99
C LEU A 113 -0.19 5.47 -16.71
N VAL A 114 0.48 4.33 -16.69
CA VAL A 114 1.52 4.03 -15.68
C VAL A 114 2.84 3.82 -16.37
N ILE A 115 3.86 4.55 -15.95
CA ILE A 115 5.26 4.34 -16.31
C ILE A 115 6.05 3.90 -15.08
N THR A 116 7.03 3.04 -15.28
CA THR A 116 7.93 2.61 -14.21
C THR A 116 9.01 3.65 -13.96
N THR A 117 9.63 3.59 -12.79
CA THR A 117 10.78 4.45 -12.49
C THR A 117 11.91 4.24 -13.50
N SER A 118 12.16 2.99 -13.94
CA SER A 118 13.15 2.68 -14.96
C SER A 118 12.81 3.31 -16.32
N GLU A 119 11.55 3.21 -16.76
CA GLU A 119 11.10 3.85 -18.00
C GLU A 119 11.20 5.38 -17.91
N LEU A 120 10.96 5.98 -16.75
CA LEU A 120 11.20 7.42 -16.57
C LEU A 120 12.68 7.76 -16.71
N CYS A 121 13.60 6.95 -16.17
CA CYS A 121 15.04 7.14 -16.34
C CYS A 121 15.42 7.12 -17.82
N ASP A 122 14.93 6.11 -18.56
CA ASP A 122 15.17 6.01 -20.01
C ASP A 122 14.65 7.25 -20.75
N MET A 123 13.45 7.73 -20.41
CA MET A 123 12.88 8.95 -21.02
C MET A 123 13.71 10.21 -20.72
N ILE A 124 14.27 10.33 -19.51
CA ILE A 124 15.14 11.44 -19.12
C ILE A 124 16.44 11.41 -19.96
N GLU A 125 17.05 10.22 -20.10
CA GLU A 125 18.25 10.03 -20.90
C GLU A 125 18.01 10.32 -22.39
N GLU A 126 16.93 9.78 -22.96
CA GLU A 126 16.56 10.00 -24.37
C GLU A 126 16.25 11.48 -24.66
N ALA A 127 15.66 12.19 -23.72
CA ALA A 127 15.41 13.62 -23.82
C ALA A 127 16.68 14.48 -23.66
N GLY A 128 17.82 13.89 -23.28
CA GLY A 128 19.08 14.60 -23.04
C GLY A 128 19.02 15.56 -21.85
N ILE A 129 18.20 15.26 -20.86
CA ILE A 129 18.03 16.06 -19.66
C ILE A 129 19.20 15.80 -18.69
N ASP A 130 19.93 16.85 -18.31
CA ASP A 130 20.97 16.76 -17.28
C ASP A 130 20.33 16.75 -15.90
N PHE A 131 19.81 15.58 -15.51
CA PHE A 131 19.04 15.39 -14.29
C PHE A 131 19.82 15.77 -13.02
N ALA A 132 21.14 15.54 -13.02
CA ALA A 132 21.98 15.82 -11.85
C ALA A 132 22.14 17.32 -11.54
N HIS A 133 21.88 18.18 -12.50
CA HIS A 133 22.00 19.62 -12.36
C HIS A 133 20.68 20.39 -12.47
N LEU A 134 19.55 19.67 -12.41
CA LEU A 134 18.25 20.34 -12.30
C LEU A 134 18.11 20.99 -10.93
N PRO A 135 17.45 22.16 -10.83
CA PRO A 135 17.08 22.74 -9.56
C PRO A 135 16.04 21.84 -8.86
N ASP A 136 16.10 21.79 -7.54
CA ASP A 136 15.07 21.13 -6.74
C ASP A 136 13.78 21.95 -6.80
N GLU A 137 12.65 21.27 -6.99
CA GLU A 137 11.31 21.85 -6.93
C GLU A 137 10.43 21.00 -6.03
N GLU A 138 9.54 21.65 -5.28
CA GLU A 138 8.56 20.95 -4.45
C GLU A 138 7.38 20.46 -5.32
N PRO A 139 6.79 19.30 -5.02
CA PRO A 139 5.60 18.84 -5.69
C PRO A 139 4.40 19.75 -5.37
N ASP A 140 3.43 19.77 -6.26
CA ASP A 140 2.16 20.45 -6.01
C ASP A 140 1.40 19.77 -4.88
N ALA A 141 0.91 20.55 -3.91
CA ALA A 141 0.18 20.03 -2.75
C ALA A 141 -1.19 20.71 -2.54
N PRO A 142 -2.08 20.73 -3.55
CA PRO A 142 -3.37 21.41 -3.44
C PRO A 142 -4.30 20.80 -2.39
N LEU A 143 -4.01 19.58 -1.93
CA LEU A 143 -4.79 18.82 -0.97
C LEU A 143 -4.12 18.74 0.41
N GLY A 144 -2.93 19.33 0.55
CA GLY A 144 -2.13 19.35 1.77
C GLY A 144 -0.89 18.45 1.70
N ASP A 145 -0.15 18.44 2.80
CA ASP A 145 1.08 17.68 2.96
C ASP A 145 0.82 16.23 3.38
N TYR A 146 1.83 15.39 3.29
CA TYR A 146 1.83 14.00 3.75
C TYR A 146 2.61 13.84 5.05
N THR A 147 2.39 12.70 5.73
CA THR A 147 3.06 12.36 6.97
C THR A 147 4.24 11.40 6.75
N GLY A 148 5.06 11.20 7.79
CA GLY A 148 6.11 10.18 7.76
C GLY A 148 5.57 8.74 7.60
N ALA A 149 4.28 8.49 7.85
CA ALA A 149 3.67 7.19 7.62
C ALA A 149 3.53 6.89 6.11
N GLY A 150 3.14 7.88 5.30
CA GLY A 150 3.12 7.75 3.84
C GLY A 150 4.48 7.40 3.26
N VAL A 151 5.55 8.01 3.77
CA VAL A 151 6.94 7.77 3.31
C VAL A 151 7.39 6.33 3.51
N ILE A 152 7.02 5.69 4.63
CA ILE A 152 7.43 4.30 4.93
C ILE A 152 6.54 3.25 4.26
N PHE A 153 5.43 3.64 3.68
CA PHE A 153 4.42 2.74 3.12
C PHE A 153 4.98 1.76 2.08
N GLY A 154 5.91 2.21 1.26
CA GLY A 154 6.51 1.40 0.19
C GLY A 154 7.52 0.35 0.63
N VAL A 155 7.88 0.30 1.91
CA VAL A 155 8.84 -0.67 2.47
C VAL A 155 8.08 -1.86 3.07
N THR A 156 8.61 -3.09 2.95
CA THR A 156 8.03 -4.27 3.60
C THR A 156 7.82 -4.03 5.10
N GLY A 157 6.60 -4.21 5.58
CA GLY A 157 6.18 -3.89 6.94
C GLY A 157 5.78 -2.43 7.15
N GLY A 158 5.96 -1.57 6.14
CA GLY A 158 5.63 -0.14 6.23
C GLY A 158 4.13 0.11 6.32
N VAL A 159 3.33 -0.62 5.54
CA VAL A 159 1.86 -0.56 5.61
C VAL A 159 1.38 -0.96 6.99
N THR A 160 1.88 -2.08 7.50
CA THR A 160 1.55 -2.59 8.84
C THR A 160 1.90 -1.57 9.93
N GLU A 161 3.12 -1.00 9.90
CA GLU A 161 3.54 0.02 10.86
C GLU A 161 2.61 1.23 10.83
N ALA A 162 2.26 1.68 9.64
CA ALA A 162 1.38 2.82 9.44
C ALA A 162 -0.05 2.55 9.95
N VAL A 163 -0.61 1.37 9.65
CA VAL A 163 -1.92 0.94 10.15
C VAL A 163 -1.92 0.82 11.67
N ILE A 164 -0.87 0.23 12.27
CA ILE A 164 -0.75 0.14 13.73
C ILE A 164 -0.75 1.53 14.37
N ARG A 165 0.04 2.46 13.84
CA ARG A 165 0.07 3.85 14.33
C ARG A 165 -1.32 4.48 14.31
N ARG A 166 -2.08 4.24 13.25
CA ARG A 166 -3.45 4.74 13.13
C ARG A 166 -4.41 4.07 14.11
N VAL A 167 -4.30 2.74 14.26
CA VAL A 167 -5.16 1.94 15.15
C VAL A 167 -4.95 2.30 16.61
N LEU A 168 -3.70 2.54 17.01
CA LEU A 168 -3.39 2.90 18.40
C LEU A 168 -3.72 4.36 18.73
N ASP A 169 -3.97 5.19 17.70
CA ASP A 169 -4.16 6.65 17.81
C ASP A 169 -3.14 7.32 18.76
N ASP A 170 -1.94 6.72 18.79
CA ASP A 170 -0.85 7.07 19.70
C ASP A 170 0.47 7.10 18.94
N ALA A 171 0.96 8.30 18.68
CA ALA A 171 2.28 8.56 18.13
C ALA A 171 3.32 8.83 19.23
N SER A 172 3.07 8.37 20.46
CA SER A 172 4.04 8.55 21.55
C SER A 172 5.38 7.89 21.23
N PRO A 173 6.51 8.43 21.75
CA PRO A 173 7.82 7.81 21.57
C PRO A 173 7.86 6.34 22.02
N ASN A 174 7.12 5.99 23.06
CA ASN A 174 7.07 4.61 23.57
C ASN A 174 6.39 3.67 22.57
N THR A 175 5.27 4.07 21.97
CA THR A 175 4.57 3.27 20.94
C THR A 175 5.45 3.11 19.71
N LEU A 176 6.08 4.18 19.24
CA LEU A 176 6.99 4.14 18.09
C LEU A 176 8.19 3.25 18.36
N GLN A 177 8.74 3.30 19.57
CA GLN A 177 9.84 2.43 19.98
C GLN A 177 9.42 0.96 20.04
N THR A 178 8.25 0.65 20.58
CA THR A 178 7.69 -0.70 20.63
C THR A 178 7.51 -1.27 19.21
N ILE A 179 6.94 -0.49 18.29
CA ILE A 179 6.77 -0.89 16.88
C ILE A 179 8.13 -1.14 16.22
N ALA A 180 9.13 -0.27 16.47
CA ALA A 180 10.48 -0.43 15.94
C ALA A 180 11.18 -1.68 16.50
N GLU A 181 11.03 -1.95 17.81
CA GLU A 181 11.59 -3.11 18.48
C GLU A 181 10.95 -4.43 18.02
N CYS A 182 9.67 -4.43 17.67
CA CYS A 182 9.00 -5.57 17.03
C CYS A 182 9.60 -5.94 15.67
N GLY A 183 10.46 -5.08 15.10
CA GLY A 183 11.15 -5.37 13.83
C GLY A 183 10.19 -5.54 12.65
N VAL A 184 9.10 -4.77 12.60
CA VAL A 184 8.06 -4.83 11.58
C VAL A 184 8.64 -4.72 10.17
N ARG A 185 9.63 -3.83 9.99
CA ARG A 185 10.32 -3.62 8.71
C ARG A 185 11.53 -4.55 8.56
N GLY A 186 11.84 -4.98 7.34
CA GLY A 186 13.07 -5.71 7.01
C GLY A 186 12.91 -6.84 6.00
N LEU A 187 14.02 -7.54 5.74
CA LEU A 187 14.20 -8.51 4.65
C LEU A 187 13.79 -9.95 4.96
N GLU A 188 13.43 -10.25 6.19
CA GLU A 188 13.03 -11.61 6.55
C GLU A 188 11.74 -11.99 5.83
N GLY A 189 11.65 -13.24 5.38
CA GLY A 189 10.56 -13.70 4.53
C GLY A 189 9.20 -13.66 5.18
N ILE A 190 9.11 -14.01 6.47
CA ILE A 190 7.89 -13.93 7.29
C ILE A 190 8.27 -13.35 8.64
N LYS A 191 7.52 -12.35 9.08
CA LYS A 191 7.60 -11.80 10.44
C LYS A 191 6.24 -11.91 11.09
N ALA A 192 6.22 -12.28 12.36
CA ALA A 192 5.01 -12.36 13.16
C ALA A 192 5.27 -11.70 14.52
N PHE A 193 4.34 -10.89 14.97
CA PHE A 193 4.43 -10.18 16.25
C PHE A 193 3.02 -9.81 16.76
N THR A 194 2.98 -9.42 18.01
CA THR A 194 1.74 -9.00 18.67
C THR A 194 1.92 -7.59 19.20
N VAL A 195 0.95 -6.74 18.95
CA VAL A 195 0.89 -5.38 19.49
C VAL A 195 -0.22 -5.32 20.51
N THR A 196 0.08 -4.80 21.70
CA THR A 196 -0.89 -4.61 22.78
C THR A 196 -0.93 -3.15 23.20
N ALA A 197 -2.15 -2.56 23.21
CA ALA A 197 -2.39 -1.21 23.70
C ALA A 197 -3.66 -1.21 24.53
N GLY A 198 -3.53 -1.00 25.83
CA GLY A 198 -4.65 -1.13 26.77
C GLY A 198 -5.22 -2.56 26.72
N ASP A 199 -6.52 -2.65 26.48
CA ASP A 199 -7.22 -3.94 26.35
C ASP A 199 -7.20 -4.54 24.94
N LEU A 200 -6.62 -3.83 23.96
CA LEU A 200 -6.53 -4.25 22.57
C LEU A 200 -5.26 -5.05 22.36
N THR A 201 -5.39 -6.28 21.86
CA THR A 201 -4.26 -7.11 21.44
C THR A 201 -4.49 -7.55 20.00
N ILE A 202 -3.54 -7.24 19.12
CA ILE A 202 -3.59 -7.48 17.69
C ILE A 202 -2.40 -8.37 17.29
N ARG A 203 -2.68 -9.51 16.67
CA ARG A 203 -1.68 -10.44 16.14
C ARG A 203 -1.48 -10.13 14.66
N ILE A 204 -0.25 -9.88 14.28
CA ILE A 204 0.09 -9.37 12.97
C ILE A 204 1.16 -10.24 12.34
N ALA A 205 1.06 -10.42 11.03
CA ALA A 205 2.15 -10.98 10.24
C ALA A 205 2.45 -10.12 9.01
N VAL A 206 3.69 -10.19 8.56
CA VAL A 206 4.18 -9.57 7.33
C VAL A 206 4.84 -10.66 6.49
N ALA A 207 4.34 -10.89 5.28
CA ALA A 207 4.91 -11.81 4.30
C ALA A 207 5.59 -11.05 3.18
N ASN A 208 6.90 -11.27 3.04
CA ASN A 208 7.72 -10.72 1.98
C ASN A 208 7.95 -11.79 0.90
N GLY A 209 7.35 -11.57 -0.27
CA GLY A 209 7.33 -12.52 -1.38
C GLY A 209 6.16 -13.51 -1.33
N LEU A 210 5.62 -13.85 -2.51
CA LEU A 210 4.40 -14.67 -2.65
C LEU A 210 4.56 -16.09 -2.13
N ALA A 211 5.75 -16.69 -2.27
CA ALA A 211 6.02 -18.02 -1.70
C ALA A 211 5.96 -18.04 -0.17
N ASN A 212 6.28 -16.94 0.49
CA ASN A 212 6.14 -16.80 1.93
C ASN A 212 4.69 -16.52 2.32
N ALA A 213 3.94 -15.79 1.49
CA ALA A 213 2.50 -15.64 1.66
C ALA A 213 1.79 -17.00 1.61
N ASP A 214 2.10 -17.86 0.65
CA ASP A 214 1.53 -19.23 0.57
C ASP A 214 1.82 -20.06 1.82
N LYS A 215 3.06 -19.99 2.35
CA LYS A 215 3.41 -20.69 3.61
C LYS A 215 2.62 -20.17 4.80
N LEU A 216 2.45 -18.85 4.88
CA LEU A 216 1.71 -18.21 5.96
C LEU A 216 0.23 -18.56 5.89
N ILE A 217 -0.37 -18.52 4.69
CA ILE A 217 -1.76 -18.93 4.44
C ILE A 217 -1.97 -20.39 4.89
N ALA A 218 -1.08 -21.30 4.50
CA ALA A 218 -1.19 -22.71 4.88
C ALA A 218 -1.20 -22.91 6.41
N LYS A 219 -0.40 -22.15 7.16
CA LYS A 219 -0.38 -22.18 8.62
C LYS A 219 -1.67 -21.63 9.25
N VAL A 220 -2.20 -20.56 8.68
CA VAL A 220 -3.47 -19.98 9.13
C VAL A 220 -4.62 -20.95 8.85
N GLU A 221 -4.68 -21.53 7.67
CA GLU A 221 -5.74 -22.48 7.29
C GLU A 221 -5.68 -23.79 8.06
N SER A 222 -4.48 -24.25 8.41
CA SER A 222 -4.32 -25.43 9.28
C SER A 222 -4.64 -25.17 10.76
N GLY A 223 -4.78 -23.91 11.15
CA GLY A 223 -4.97 -23.50 12.55
C GLY A 223 -3.68 -23.55 13.38
N GLU A 224 -2.50 -23.73 12.76
CA GLU A 224 -1.20 -23.72 13.43
C GLU A 224 -0.88 -22.30 13.97
N GLU A 225 -1.23 -21.26 13.19
CA GLU A 225 -1.04 -19.86 13.57
C GLU A 225 -2.34 -19.07 13.35
N GLN A 226 -2.54 -18.03 14.15
CA GLN A 226 -3.69 -17.13 14.04
C GLN A 226 -3.22 -15.69 14.05
N PHE A 227 -3.73 -14.92 13.08
CA PHE A 227 -3.47 -13.49 12.93
C PHE A 227 -4.77 -12.73 12.77
N ASP A 228 -4.72 -11.45 13.08
CA ASP A 228 -5.82 -10.50 12.90
C ASP A 228 -5.57 -9.64 11.65
N PHE A 229 -4.29 -9.36 11.35
CA PHE A 229 -3.86 -8.57 10.20
C PHE A 229 -2.63 -9.17 9.53
N ILE A 230 -2.63 -9.25 8.19
CA ILE A 230 -1.50 -9.77 7.40
C ILE A 230 -1.17 -8.81 6.25
N GLU A 231 0.04 -8.26 6.27
CA GLU A 231 0.60 -7.57 5.13
C GLU A 231 1.27 -8.55 4.17
N VAL A 232 0.99 -8.41 2.87
CA VAL A 232 1.68 -9.16 1.82
C VAL A 232 2.26 -8.23 0.78
N MET A 233 3.58 -8.31 0.59
CA MET A 233 4.30 -7.63 -0.50
C MET A 233 4.93 -8.67 -1.42
N ALA A 234 4.61 -8.60 -2.72
CA ALA A 234 5.13 -9.56 -3.71
C ALA A 234 6.63 -9.41 -3.97
N CYS A 235 7.14 -8.17 -3.92
CA CYS A 235 8.53 -7.86 -4.22
C CYS A 235 9.41 -7.92 -2.96
N PRO A 236 10.69 -8.34 -3.08
CA PRO A 236 11.67 -8.19 -2.01
C PRO A 236 11.77 -6.73 -1.58
N ASN A 237 11.83 -6.47 -0.29
CA ASN A 237 11.87 -5.11 0.29
C ASN A 237 10.61 -4.25 0.09
N GLY A 238 9.52 -4.78 -0.45
CA GLY A 238 8.33 -4.02 -0.80
C GLY A 238 8.46 -3.27 -2.13
N CYS A 239 7.73 -2.18 -2.30
CA CYS A 239 7.67 -1.44 -3.57
C CYS A 239 9.03 -0.87 -4.01
N ILE A 240 9.89 -0.48 -3.08
CA ILE A 240 11.24 0.02 -3.38
C ILE A 240 12.15 -1.05 -4.00
N GLY A 241 11.84 -2.32 -3.88
CA GLY A 241 12.54 -3.44 -4.51
C GLY A 241 11.93 -3.88 -5.84
N GLY A 242 10.89 -3.21 -6.29
CA GLY A 242 10.30 -3.35 -7.62
C GLY A 242 11.03 -2.47 -8.65
N GLY A 243 10.79 -2.66 -9.94
CA GLY A 243 11.46 -1.75 -10.83
C GLY A 243 11.35 -2.04 -12.29
#